data_86579d57d086a90184b34e3ae7ff7c57
#
_entry.id   86579d57d086a90184b34e3ae7ff7c57
#
_cell.length_a   1.000
_cell.length_b   1.000
_cell.length_c   1.000
_cell.angle_alpha   90.00
_cell.angle_beta   90.00
_cell.angle_gamma   90.00
#
_symmetry.space_group_name_H-M   'P 1'
#
loop_
_entity.id
_entity.type
_entity.pdbx_description
1 polymer ?
#
loop_
_entity_poly.entity_id
_entity_poly.type
_entity_poly.pdbx_seq_one_letter_code
_entity_poly.pdbx_strand_id
1 'polypeptide(L)'
;ARRADACIVEHLPDTDALLRKDGEGVRYDLYLLELSGSATPVGLAAAGELRRRGRRAPLAFVARTTAHAYSAYKVDALQYLLLPVRQRELSALLARATEPEYGPSVTVNTAEGLRALPYAGIEYLECTHHIVHFHLTSGEDVPTLSLRVPFSAVAQPLLADGRFLQPHRSYVVNLAEADLLSAGELRMRSGARISIPRGREGAVRDAFQQWVQQQKYSLK
;
A
#
# COMPACT_ATOMS: atom_id res chain seq x y z
N ALA A 1 -8.66 8.35 -17.86
CA ALA A 1 -7.29 8.83 -17.62
C ALA A 1 -7.06 8.75 -16.11
N ARG A 2 -6.24 7.79 -15.62
CA ARG A 2 -5.80 7.79 -14.23
C ARG A 2 -5.00 9.06 -13.99
N ARG A 3 -5.43 9.89 -13.02
CA ARG A 3 -4.62 10.98 -12.49
C ARG A 3 -3.32 10.37 -12.00
N ALA A 4 -2.19 10.98 -12.35
CA ALA A 4 -0.92 10.70 -11.71
C ALA A 4 -1.09 11.06 -10.23
N ASP A 5 -1.14 10.03 -9.38
CA ASP A 5 -1.17 10.22 -7.94
C ASP A 5 0.16 10.86 -7.55
N ALA A 6 0.11 11.87 -6.70
CA ALA A 6 1.30 12.54 -6.22
C ALA A 6 2.17 11.57 -5.44
N CYS A 7 3.47 11.54 -5.76
CA CYS A 7 4.45 10.70 -5.10
C CYS A 7 5.12 11.50 -3.98
N ILE A 8 5.03 11.01 -2.72
CA ILE A 8 5.82 11.56 -1.61
C ILE A 8 7.17 10.86 -1.62
N VAL A 9 8.24 11.63 -1.78
CA VAL A 9 9.60 11.10 -1.75
C VAL A 9 10.26 11.47 -0.44
N GLU A 10 10.67 10.47 0.32
CA GLU A 10 11.54 10.63 1.46
C GLU A 10 12.97 10.23 1.08
N HIS A 11 13.89 11.17 1.21
CA HIS A 11 15.31 10.91 0.99
C HIS A 11 15.98 10.49 2.31
N LEU A 12 16.59 9.30 2.33
CA LEU A 12 17.33 8.79 3.47
C LEU A 12 18.83 8.88 3.19
N PRO A 13 19.64 9.27 4.19
CA PRO A 13 21.08 9.50 3.97
C PRO A 13 21.85 8.22 3.66
N ASP A 14 21.39 7.09 4.20
CA ASP A 14 22.02 5.79 4.04
C ASP A 14 21.04 4.64 4.25
N THR A 15 21.51 3.41 4.00
CA THR A 15 20.73 2.18 4.16
C THR A 15 20.48 1.82 5.61
N ASP A 16 21.28 2.27 6.55
CA ASP A 16 21.08 2.02 7.98
C ASP A 16 19.89 2.85 8.49
N ALA A 17 19.74 4.09 8.03
CA ALA A 17 18.56 4.91 8.28
C ALA A 17 17.28 4.24 7.75
N LEU A 18 17.34 3.64 6.54
CA LEU A 18 16.24 2.88 5.96
C LEU A 18 15.85 1.69 6.85
N LEU A 19 16.83 0.88 7.25
CA LEU A 19 16.57 -0.32 8.05
C LEU A 19 16.09 -0.01 9.47
N ARG A 20 16.53 1.12 10.05
CA ARG A 20 15.99 1.64 11.33
C ARG A 20 14.52 2.02 11.19
N LYS A 21 14.18 2.86 10.21
CA LYS A 21 12.78 3.27 9.95
C LYS A 21 11.86 2.07 9.68
N ASP A 22 12.34 1.09 8.91
CA ASP A 22 11.61 -0.16 8.72
C ASP A 22 11.38 -0.89 10.05
N GLY A 23 12.37 -0.92 10.95
CA GLY A 23 12.25 -1.47 12.30
C GLY A 23 11.26 -0.70 13.20
N GLU A 24 11.15 0.61 13.02
CA GLU A 24 10.18 1.49 13.69
C GLU A 24 8.75 1.38 13.14
N GLY A 25 8.56 0.56 12.11
CA GLY A 25 7.24 0.33 11.52
C GLY A 25 6.91 1.21 10.31
N VAL A 26 7.80 2.09 9.88
CA VAL A 26 7.60 2.90 8.65
C VAL A 26 7.57 1.99 7.43
N ARG A 27 6.63 2.23 6.52
CA ARG A 27 6.43 1.44 5.29
C ARG A 27 6.44 2.37 4.09
N TYR A 28 7.07 1.89 3.01
CA TYR A 28 7.14 2.58 1.74
C TYR A 28 6.48 1.74 0.66
N ASP A 29 5.81 2.38 -0.29
CA ASP A 29 5.19 1.74 -1.45
C ASP A 29 6.20 1.39 -2.53
N LEU A 30 7.37 2.02 -2.52
CA LEU A 30 8.51 1.76 -3.41
C LEU A 30 9.82 2.09 -2.70
N TYR A 31 10.79 1.20 -2.79
CA TYR A 31 12.18 1.44 -2.39
C TYR A 31 13.03 1.72 -3.63
N LEU A 32 13.70 2.87 -3.66
CA LEU A 32 14.66 3.22 -4.70
C LEU A 32 16.06 3.29 -4.07
N LEU A 33 16.93 2.35 -4.39
CA LEU A 33 18.24 2.20 -3.76
C LEU A 33 19.36 2.49 -4.76
N GLU A 34 20.29 3.35 -4.38
CA GLU A 34 21.50 3.59 -5.17
C GLU A 34 22.51 2.46 -4.97
N LEU A 35 23.09 2.01 -6.08
CA LEU A 35 24.23 1.10 -6.06
C LEU A 35 25.50 1.87 -6.45
N SER A 36 26.24 2.29 -5.44
CA SER A 36 27.52 2.97 -5.62
C SER A 36 28.70 2.08 -5.24
N GLY A 37 29.66 2.01 -6.07
CA GLY A 37 31.12 1.93 -5.90
C GLY A 37 31.78 0.73 -5.24
N SER A 38 31.16 -0.36 -4.77
CA SER A 38 31.89 -1.47 -4.16
C SER A 38 31.56 -2.83 -4.76
N ALA A 39 32.45 -3.82 -4.53
CA ALA A 39 32.24 -5.21 -4.94
C ALA A 39 30.94 -5.81 -4.38
N THR A 40 30.47 -5.31 -3.22
CA THR A 40 29.17 -5.65 -2.63
C THR A 40 28.47 -4.34 -2.25
N PRO A 41 27.63 -3.78 -3.12
CA PRO A 41 26.95 -2.53 -2.84
C PRO A 41 26.03 -2.65 -1.62
N VAL A 42 26.10 -1.65 -0.73
CA VAL A 42 25.32 -1.58 0.51
C VAL A 42 23.81 -1.63 0.23
N GLY A 43 23.38 -1.03 -0.88
CA GLY A 43 22.00 -1.08 -1.34
C GLY A 43 21.50 -2.49 -1.63
N LEU A 44 22.34 -3.38 -2.17
CA LEU A 44 21.97 -4.80 -2.38
C LEU A 44 21.83 -5.55 -1.06
N ALA A 45 22.69 -5.29 -0.09
CA ALA A 45 22.62 -5.89 1.24
C ALA A 45 21.33 -5.44 1.96
N ALA A 46 21.02 -4.14 1.90
CA ALA A 46 19.78 -3.59 2.47
C ALA A 46 18.52 -4.18 1.81
N ALA A 47 18.52 -4.33 0.49
CA ALA A 47 17.44 -4.99 -0.23
C ALA A 47 17.23 -6.43 0.24
N GLY A 48 18.30 -7.20 0.37
CA GLY A 48 18.27 -8.57 0.90
C GLY A 48 17.71 -8.62 2.32
N GLU A 49 18.08 -7.66 3.17
CA GLU A 49 17.55 -7.56 4.54
C GLU A 49 16.05 -7.24 4.54
N LEU A 50 15.60 -6.30 3.72
CA LEU A 50 14.18 -6.00 3.58
C LEU A 50 13.39 -7.25 3.15
N ARG A 51 13.90 -8.03 2.19
CA ARG A 51 13.26 -9.29 1.76
C ARG A 51 13.23 -10.33 2.89
N ARG A 52 14.30 -10.46 3.68
CA ARG A 52 14.34 -11.35 4.85
C ARG A 52 13.33 -10.94 5.93
N ARG A 53 13.10 -9.63 6.11
CA ARG A 53 12.05 -9.10 6.99
C ARG A 53 10.63 -9.24 6.42
N GLY A 54 10.47 -9.90 5.28
CA GLY A 54 9.18 -10.13 4.64
C GLY A 54 8.61 -8.91 3.91
N ARG A 55 9.44 -7.90 3.61
CA ARG A 55 8.99 -6.72 2.84
C ARG A 55 8.82 -7.10 1.37
N ARG A 56 7.59 -6.96 0.86
CA ARG A 56 7.21 -7.29 -0.52
C ARG A 56 7.04 -6.06 -1.41
N ALA A 57 7.06 -4.85 -0.83
CA ALA A 57 6.94 -3.62 -1.60
C ALA A 57 7.96 -3.60 -2.76
N PRO A 58 7.59 -3.03 -3.91
CA PRO A 58 8.46 -2.88 -5.06
C PRO A 58 9.79 -2.26 -4.67
N LEU A 59 10.86 -2.76 -5.29
CA LEU A 59 12.22 -2.32 -5.05
C LEU A 59 12.90 -2.10 -6.39
N ALA A 60 13.52 -0.96 -6.58
CA ALA A 60 14.30 -0.67 -7.78
C ALA A 60 15.70 -0.16 -7.41
N PHE A 61 16.63 -0.35 -8.30
CA PHE A 61 18.00 0.13 -8.15
C PHE A 61 18.33 1.22 -9.16
N VAL A 62 19.16 2.17 -8.72
CA VAL A 62 19.80 3.17 -9.56
C VAL A 62 21.32 2.96 -9.50
N ALA A 63 21.98 2.85 -10.64
CA ALA A 63 23.42 2.56 -10.70
C ALA A 63 24.09 3.25 -11.89
N ARG A 64 25.41 3.38 -11.84
CA ARG A 64 26.21 3.89 -12.95
C ARG A 64 26.59 2.83 -13.98
N THR A 65 26.55 1.56 -13.61
CA THR A 65 26.95 0.42 -14.43
C THR A 65 25.96 -0.74 -14.30
N THR A 66 26.01 -1.69 -15.20
CA THR A 66 25.20 -2.92 -15.17
C THR A 66 25.82 -4.05 -14.32
N ALA A 67 26.97 -3.82 -13.66
CA ALA A 67 27.75 -4.85 -12.98
C ALA A 67 26.95 -5.64 -11.93
N HIS A 68 25.94 -5.04 -11.32
CA HIS A 68 25.12 -5.65 -10.26
C HIS A 68 23.71 -6.04 -10.71
N ALA A 69 23.39 -5.96 -12.01
CA ALA A 69 22.04 -6.25 -12.51
C ALA A 69 21.60 -7.69 -12.19
N TYR A 70 22.51 -8.67 -12.30
CA TYR A 70 22.21 -10.06 -11.93
C TYR A 70 21.94 -10.22 -10.42
N SER A 71 22.66 -9.49 -9.58
CA SER A 71 22.44 -9.51 -8.13
C SER A 71 21.15 -8.82 -7.73
N ALA A 72 20.75 -7.77 -8.46
CA ALA A 72 19.45 -7.10 -8.29
C ALA A 72 18.28 -8.05 -8.60
N TYR A 73 18.43 -8.90 -9.61
CA TYR A 73 17.41 -9.92 -9.92
C TYR A 73 17.18 -10.89 -8.76
N LYS A 74 18.23 -11.28 -8.03
CA LYS A 74 18.14 -12.22 -6.89
C LYS A 74 17.34 -11.69 -5.70
N VAL A 75 17.19 -10.38 -5.56
CA VAL A 75 16.38 -9.73 -4.50
C VAL A 75 15.02 -9.30 -5.02
N ASP A 76 14.60 -9.85 -6.17
CA ASP A 76 13.31 -9.56 -6.79
C ASP A 76 13.11 -8.06 -7.01
N ALA A 77 14.10 -7.43 -7.68
CA ALA A 77 14.02 -6.02 -8.04
C ALA A 77 13.06 -5.82 -9.21
N LEU A 78 12.11 -4.89 -9.04
CA LEU A 78 11.16 -4.51 -10.07
C LEU A 78 11.85 -3.90 -11.29
N GLN A 79 12.91 -3.11 -11.06
CA GLN A 79 13.64 -2.43 -12.13
C GLN A 79 15.07 -2.07 -11.72
N TYR A 80 15.94 -2.02 -12.72
CA TYR A 80 17.32 -1.55 -12.61
C TYR A 80 17.51 -0.36 -13.55
N LEU A 81 17.77 0.81 -13.00
CA LEU A 81 17.89 2.07 -13.73
C LEU A 81 19.38 2.46 -13.85
N LEU A 82 19.79 2.91 -15.01
CA LEU A 82 21.12 3.46 -15.23
C LEU A 82 21.10 4.99 -15.16
N LEU A 83 22.09 5.56 -14.50
CA LEU A 83 22.33 7.00 -14.48
C LEU A 83 22.92 7.49 -15.81
N PRO A 84 22.43 8.64 -16.33
CA PRO A 84 21.35 9.47 -15.83
C PRO A 84 19.96 8.85 -16.10
N VAL A 85 19.11 8.78 -15.08
CA VAL A 85 17.75 8.24 -15.23
C VAL A 85 16.91 9.16 -16.11
N ARG A 86 16.28 8.61 -17.12
CA ARG A 86 15.38 9.37 -18.01
C ARG A 86 13.98 9.43 -17.39
N GLN A 87 13.30 10.56 -17.57
CA GLN A 87 11.95 10.77 -17.06
C GLN A 87 10.97 9.63 -17.44
N ARG A 88 11.03 9.15 -18.69
CA ARG A 88 10.19 8.03 -19.16
C ARG A 88 10.43 6.74 -18.38
N GLU A 89 11.66 6.47 -17.96
CA GLU A 89 12.04 5.27 -17.22
C GLU A 89 11.54 5.35 -15.78
N LEU A 90 11.66 6.54 -15.17
CA LEU A 90 11.10 6.79 -13.84
C LEU A 90 9.57 6.71 -13.86
N SER A 91 8.91 7.31 -14.86
CA SER A 91 7.46 7.21 -15.00
C SER A 91 6.97 5.78 -15.20
N ALA A 92 7.71 4.98 -15.98
CA ALA A 92 7.41 3.56 -16.17
C ALA A 92 7.60 2.76 -14.87
N LEU A 93 8.66 3.04 -14.10
CA LEU A 93 8.88 2.42 -12.79
C LEU A 93 7.72 2.75 -11.83
N LEU A 94 7.34 4.03 -11.71
CA LEU A 94 6.25 4.45 -10.83
C LEU A 94 4.92 3.81 -11.24
N ALA A 95 4.61 3.77 -12.55
CA ALA A 95 3.41 3.10 -13.04
C ALA A 95 3.38 1.61 -12.65
N ARG A 96 4.50 0.90 -12.83
CA ARG A 96 4.61 -0.52 -12.45
C ARG A 96 4.57 -0.74 -10.94
N ALA A 97 5.21 0.13 -10.16
CA ALA A 97 5.22 0.03 -8.70
C ALA A 97 3.82 0.24 -8.09
N THR A 98 2.93 0.94 -8.79
CA THR A 98 1.54 1.14 -8.38
C THR A 98 0.57 0.08 -8.93
N GLU A 99 1.08 -0.89 -9.70
CA GLU A 99 0.25 -2.03 -10.12
C GLU A 99 -0.16 -2.85 -8.90
N PRO A 100 -1.43 -3.31 -8.84
CA PRO A 100 -1.96 -4.08 -7.71
C PRO A 100 -1.11 -5.30 -7.33
N GLU A 101 -0.44 -5.89 -8.30
CA GLU A 101 0.41 -7.08 -8.16
C GLU A 101 1.61 -6.89 -7.22
N TYR A 102 2.15 -5.67 -7.13
CA TYR A 102 3.36 -5.36 -6.34
C TYR A 102 3.07 -4.63 -5.03
N GLY A 103 1.84 -4.17 -4.83
CA GLY A 103 1.40 -3.49 -3.61
C GLY A 103 1.17 -4.46 -2.44
N PRO A 104 0.94 -3.93 -1.22
CA PRO A 104 0.50 -4.75 -0.10
C PRO A 104 -0.81 -5.44 -0.42
N SER A 105 -0.94 -6.68 0.01
CA SER A 105 -2.14 -7.50 -0.20
C SER A 105 -2.56 -8.21 1.07
N VAL A 106 -3.84 -8.56 1.16
CA VAL A 106 -4.37 -9.46 2.17
C VAL A 106 -4.74 -10.79 1.52
N THR A 107 -4.40 -11.90 2.18
CA THR A 107 -4.84 -13.22 1.75
C THR A 107 -6.14 -13.57 2.48
N VAL A 108 -7.15 -13.91 1.71
CA VAL A 108 -8.49 -14.28 2.21
C VAL A 108 -8.83 -15.71 1.81
N ASN A 109 -9.54 -16.40 2.70
CA ASN A 109 -10.02 -17.75 2.43
C ASN A 109 -11.46 -17.67 1.92
N THR A 110 -11.68 -18.03 0.67
CA THR A 110 -12.98 -18.03 -0.01
C THR A 110 -13.46 -19.45 -0.28
N ALA A 111 -14.68 -19.58 -0.76
CA ALA A 111 -15.23 -20.89 -1.17
C ALA A 111 -14.41 -21.56 -2.31
N GLU A 112 -13.70 -20.74 -3.11
CA GLU A 112 -12.86 -21.21 -4.23
C GLU A 112 -11.42 -21.49 -3.82
N GLY A 113 -11.03 -21.14 -2.56
CA GLY A 113 -9.68 -21.30 -2.04
C GLY A 113 -9.07 -20.00 -1.53
N LEU A 114 -7.74 -20.00 -1.35
CA LEU A 114 -6.99 -18.81 -0.91
C LEU A 114 -6.84 -17.82 -2.06
N ARG A 115 -7.24 -16.59 -1.82
CA ARG A 115 -7.14 -15.48 -2.78
C ARG A 115 -6.36 -14.31 -2.18
N ALA A 116 -5.38 -13.80 -2.89
CA ALA A 116 -4.67 -12.58 -2.53
C ALA A 116 -5.41 -11.38 -3.12
N LEU A 117 -5.78 -10.43 -2.27
CA LEU A 117 -6.46 -9.20 -2.66
C LEU A 117 -5.50 -8.02 -2.43
N PRO A 118 -5.05 -7.34 -3.49
CA PRO A 118 -4.23 -6.14 -3.37
C PRO A 118 -4.99 -5.03 -2.65
N TYR A 119 -4.33 -4.32 -1.73
CA TYR A 119 -4.97 -3.21 -0.99
C TYR A 119 -5.51 -2.11 -1.90
N ALA A 120 -4.81 -1.83 -2.99
CA ALA A 120 -5.25 -0.85 -3.99
C ALA A 120 -6.53 -1.27 -4.72
N GLY A 121 -6.85 -2.57 -4.72
CA GLY A 121 -8.07 -3.11 -5.31
C GLY A 121 -9.25 -3.19 -4.35
N ILE A 122 -9.06 -2.88 -3.07
CA ILE A 122 -10.11 -2.96 -2.03
C ILE A 122 -10.71 -1.58 -1.84
N GLU A 123 -12.03 -1.46 -2.02
CA GLU A 123 -12.77 -0.24 -1.74
C GLU A 123 -13.21 -0.18 -0.28
N TYR A 124 -13.87 -1.21 0.21
CA TYR A 124 -14.24 -1.35 1.62
C TYR A 124 -14.50 -2.81 1.99
N LEU A 125 -14.53 -3.08 3.29
CA LEU A 125 -14.95 -4.35 3.88
C LEU A 125 -16.22 -4.15 4.67
N GLU A 126 -17.12 -5.14 4.58
CA GLU A 126 -18.31 -5.25 5.40
C GLU A 126 -18.33 -6.62 6.10
N CYS A 127 -18.66 -6.64 7.39
CA CYS A 127 -18.86 -7.88 8.15
C CYS A 127 -20.34 -8.07 8.45
N THR A 128 -20.93 -9.10 7.86
CA THR A 128 -22.34 -9.46 8.02
C THR A 128 -22.46 -10.97 8.29
N HIS A 129 -23.18 -11.37 9.34
CA HIS A 129 -23.39 -12.79 9.72
C HIS A 129 -22.09 -13.62 9.79
N HIS A 130 -21.02 -13.06 10.36
CA HIS A 130 -19.70 -13.68 10.45
C HIS A 130 -19.03 -13.97 9.11
N ILE A 131 -19.47 -13.35 8.01
CA ILE A 131 -18.83 -13.35 6.71
C ILE A 131 -18.27 -11.95 6.48
N VAL A 132 -17.02 -11.85 6.04
CA VAL A 132 -16.45 -10.58 5.59
C VAL A 132 -16.54 -10.53 4.07
N HIS A 133 -17.18 -9.50 3.57
CA HIS A 133 -17.27 -9.15 2.17
C HIS A 133 -16.19 -8.13 1.85
N PHE A 134 -15.31 -8.45 0.92
CA PHE A 134 -14.34 -7.52 0.37
C PHE A 134 -14.91 -6.93 -0.92
N HIS A 135 -15.40 -5.70 -0.85
CA HIS A 135 -15.89 -4.97 -2.01
C HIS A 135 -14.71 -4.36 -2.76
N LEU A 136 -14.50 -4.79 -3.99
CA LEU A 136 -13.36 -4.37 -4.79
C LEU A 136 -13.70 -3.16 -5.67
N THR A 137 -12.69 -2.38 -6.01
CA THR A 137 -12.78 -1.23 -6.94
C THR A 137 -13.24 -1.64 -8.34
N SER A 138 -13.13 -2.92 -8.68
CA SER A 138 -13.68 -3.51 -9.91
C SER A 138 -15.21 -3.68 -9.88
N GLY A 139 -15.85 -3.53 -8.71
CA GLY A 139 -17.26 -3.84 -8.48
C GLY A 139 -17.50 -5.31 -8.08
N GLU A 140 -16.46 -6.12 -7.98
CA GLU A 140 -16.55 -7.50 -7.50
C GLU A 140 -16.72 -7.52 -5.98
N ASP A 141 -17.58 -8.42 -5.47
CA ASP A 141 -17.68 -8.78 -4.05
C ASP A 141 -17.01 -10.13 -3.81
N VAL A 142 -16.05 -10.17 -2.89
CA VAL A 142 -15.32 -11.39 -2.53
C VAL A 142 -15.66 -11.77 -1.09
N PRO A 143 -16.61 -12.68 -0.87
CA PRO A 143 -16.95 -13.15 0.46
C PRO A 143 -15.90 -14.13 0.98
N THR A 144 -15.57 -14.00 2.26
CA THR A 144 -14.79 -15.01 2.97
C THR A 144 -15.65 -16.21 3.35
N LEU A 145 -15.04 -17.34 3.67
CA LEU A 145 -15.72 -18.35 4.47
C LEU A 145 -16.10 -17.76 5.83
N SER A 146 -17.13 -18.36 6.49
CA SER A 146 -17.56 -17.94 7.81
C SER A 146 -16.38 -17.87 8.78
N LEU A 147 -16.22 -16.72 9.43
CA LEU A 147 -15.08 -16.46 10.31
C LEU A 147 -15.22 -17.22 11.64
N ARG A 148 -14.13 -17.87 12.02
CA ARG A 148 -13.94 -18.40 13.38
C ARG A 148 -13.19 -17.41 14.30
N VAL A 149 -12.77 -16.27 13.74
CA VAL A 149 -12.02 -15.19 14.42
C VAL A 149 -12.84 -13.90 14.37
N PRO A 150 -12.65 -12.96 15.30
CA PRO A 150 -13.37 -11.69 15.28
C PRO A 150 -12.97 -10.86 14.03
N PHE A 151 -13.90 -10.03 13.56
CA PHE A 151 -13.68 -9.13 12.41
C PHE A 151 -12.44 -8.24 12.61
N SER A 152 -12.17 -7.81 13.85
CA SER A 152 -10.99 -7.01 14.17
C SER A 152 -9.67 -7.69 13.79
N ALA A 153 -9.58 -9.02 13.90
CA ALA A 153 -8.39 -9.76 13.49
C ALA A 153 -8.18 -9.76 11.97
N VAL A 154 -9.28 -9.77 11.20
CA VAL A 154 -9.23 -9.64 9.73
C VAL A 154 -8.90 -8.21 9.31
N ALA A 155 -9.41 -7.22 10.05
CA ALA A 155 -9.22 -5.80 9.76
C ALA A 155 -7.81 -5.29 10.11
N GLN A 156 -7.17 -5.88 11.13
CA GLN A 156 -5.90 -5.38 11.69
C GLN A 156 -4.78 -5.21 10.64
N PRO A 157 -4.52 -6.14 9.71
CA PRO A 157 -3.48 -5.95 8.70
C PRO A 157 -3.74 -4.75 7.78
N LEU A 158 -5.03 -4.49 7.46
CA LEU A 158 -5.41 -3.35 6.64
C LEU A 158 -5.29 -2.05 7.44
N LEU A 159 -5.74 -2.04 8.69
CA LEU A 159 -5.69 -0.85 9.56
C LEU A 159 -4.24 -0.43 9.93
N ALA A 160 -3.26 -1.30 9.72
CA ALA A 160 -1.85 -0.95 9.82
C ALA A 160 -1.36 -0.09 8.63
N ASP A 161 -2.13 -0.03 7.55
CA ASP A 161 -1.88 0.83 6.39
C ASP A 161 -2.76 2.09 6.50
N GLY A 162 -2.13 3.27 6.45
CA GLY A 162 -2.80 4.56 6.68
C GLY A 162 -3.92 4.91 5.70
N ARG A 163 -4.08 4.15 4.60
CA ARG A 163 -5.21 4.33 3.68
C ARG A 163 -6.51 3.72 4.20
N PHE A 164 -6.46 2.83 5.22
CA PHE A 164 -7.65 2.19 5.74
C PHE A 164 -8.10 2.78 7.08
N LEU A 165 -9.41 2.95 7.21
CA LEU A 165 -10.06 3.47 8.41
C LEU A 165 -11.24 2.55 8.77
N GLN A 166 -11.47 2.36 10.07
CA GLN A 166 -12.66 1.66 10.58
C GLN A 166 -13.70 2.65 11.11
N PRO A 167 -14.64 3.14 10.29
CA PRO A 167 -15.68 4.09 10.73
C PRO A 167 -16.74 3.44 11.62
N HIS A 168 -16.98 2.14 11.43
CA HIS A 168 -17.98 1.35 12.16
C HIS A 168 -17.43 -0.01 12.52
N ARG A 169 -17.94 -0.64 13.61
CA ARG A 169 -17.49 -1.97 14.08
C ARG A 169 -17.51 -3.07 13.01
N SER A 170 -18.36 -2.93 12.00
CA SER A 170 -18.53 -3.90 10.92
C SER A 170 -18.00 -3.42 9.57
N TYR A 171 -17.35 -2.26 9.50
CA TYR A 171 -16.83 -1.70 8.25
C TYR A 171 -15.40 -1.26 8.38
N VAL A 172 -14.59 -1.55 7.36
CA VAL A 172 -13.28 -0.93 7.11
C VAL A 172 -13.33 -0.33 5.73
N VAL A 173 -12.91 0.92 5.57
CA VAL A 173 -12.98 1.66 4.31
C VAL A 173 -11.59 2.07 3.84
N ASN A 174 -11.38 2.07 2.54
CA ASN A 174 -10.20 2.65 1.92
C ASN A 174 -10.44 4.15 1.65
N LEU A 175 -9.72 5.02 2.34
CA LEU A 175 -9.86 6.47 2.20
C LEU A 175 -9.50 6.98 0.79
N ALA A 176 -8.68 6.25 0.03
CA ALA A 176 -8.38 6.57 -1.36
C ALA A 176 -9.61 6.42 -2.28
N GLU A 177 -10.56 5.58 -1.87
CA GLU A 177 -11.80 5.31 -2.59
C GLU A 177 -13.02 6.02 -1.97
N ALA A 178 -12.80 6.83 -0.94
CA ALA A 178 -13.87 7.66 -0.36
C ALA A 178 -14.11 8.91 -1.24
N ASP A 179 -15.37 9.16 -1.56
CA ASP A 179 -15.81 10.27 -2.43
C ASP A 179 -16.27 11.48 -1.60
N LEU A 180 -17.10 11.23 -0.60
CA LEU A 180 -17.71 12.31 0.19
C LEU A 180 -17.93 11.90 1.65
N LEU A 181 -17.49 12.74 2.56
CA LEU A 181 -17.86 12.67 3.97
C LEU A 181 -18.95 13.71 4.27
N SER A 182 -20.12 13.25 4.68
CA SER A 182 -21.24 14.08 5.14
C SER A 182 -21.55 13.82 6.62
N ALA A 183 -22.55 14.49 7.18
CA ALA A 183 -22.96 14.28 8.56
C ALA A 183 -23.44 12.83 8.76
N GLY A 184 -22.67 12.03 9.52
CA GLY A 184 -23.03 10.66 9.88
C GLY A 184 -22.85 9.61 8.78
N GLU A 185 -22.27 9.96 7.62
CA GLU A 185 -22.15 9.03 6.50
C GLU A 185 -20.86 9.28 5.69
N LEU A 186 -20.20 8.21 5.28
CA LEU A 186 -19.11 8.22 4.30
C LEU A 186 -19.60 7.56 3.01
N ARG A 187 -19.55 8.28 1.91
CA ARG A 187 -19.88 7.76 0.58
C ARG A 187 -18.62 7.29 -0.13
N MET A 188 -18.66 6.08 -0.65
CA MET A 188 -17.60 5.48 -1.44
C MET A 188 -17.79 5.82 -2.94
N ARG A 189 -16.74 5.65 -3.74
CA ARG A 189 -16.80 5.92 -5.20
C ARG A 189 -17.78 5.02 -5.94
N SER A 190 -17.99 3.80 -5.48
CA SER A 190 -19.02 2.90 -6.00
C SER A 190 -20.44 3.40 -5.75
N GLY A 191 -20.60 4.42 -4.89
CA GLY A 191 -21.89 4.91 -4.40
C GLY A 191 -22.36 4.25 -3.11
N ALA A 192 -21.61 3.27 -2.58
CA ALA A 192 -21.92 2.67 -1.28
C ALA A 192 -21.87 3.72 -0.16
N ARG A 193 -22.81 3.61 0.80
CA ARG A 193 -22.98 4.55 1.90
C ARG A 193 -22.71 3.87 3.23
N ILE A 194 -21.67 4.28 3.90
CA ILE A 194 -21.21 3.69 5.16
C ILE A 194 -21.62 4.62 6.30
N SER A 195 -22.56 4.19 7.13
CA SER A 195 -23.03 4.95 8.28
C SER A 195 -21.94 5.07 9.36
N ILE A 196 -21.79 6.28 9.89
CA ILE A 196 -20.85 6.59 10.96
C ILE A 196 -21.64 6.78 12.25
N PRO A 197 -21.42 5.94 13.28
CA PRO A 197 -22.09 6.11 14.56
C PRO A 197 -21.80 7.48 15.19
N ARG A 198 -22.82 8.01 15.88
CA ARG A 198 -22.67 9.23 16.70
C ARG A 198 -21.45 9.17 17.56
N GLY A 199 -20.66 9.73 17.96
CA GLY A 199 -19.44 9.57 18.78
C GLY A 199 -18.20 9.12 18.03
N ARG A 200 -18.29 8.68 16.77
CA ARG A 200 -17.15 8.41 15.91
C ARG A 200 -16.96 9.43 14.79
N GLU A 201 -17.94 10.32 14.59
CA GLU A 201 -17.92 11.31 13.52
C GLU A 201 -16.70 12.23 13.56
N GLY A 202 -16.29 12.67 14.76
CA GLY A 202 -15.09 13.50 14.93
C GLY A 202 -13.82 12.78 14.47
N ALA A 203 -13.57 11.59 14.98
CA ALA A 203 -12.38 10.80 14.64
C ALA A 203 -12.33 10.44 13.14
N VAL A 204 -13.48 10.11 12.54
CA VAL A 204 -13.57 9.81 11.10
C VAL A 204 -13.29 11.06 10.27
N ARG A 205 -13.82 12.21 10.68
CA ARG A 205 -13.58 13.50 10.02
C ARG A 205 -12.10 13.89 10.07
N ASP A 206 -11.48 13.76 11.24
CA ASP A 206 -10.06 14.11 11.43
C ASP A 206 -9.18 13.20 10.55
N ALA A 207 -9.42 11.89 10.55
CA ALA A 207 -8.70 10.95 9.71
C ALA A 207 -8.88 11.24 8.21
N PHE A 208 -10.11 11.51 7.77
CA PHE A 208 -10.41 11.88 6.39
C PHE A 208 -9.73 13.20 5.98
N GLN A 209 -9.75 14.21 6.86
CA GLN A 209 -9.08 15.48 6.61
C GLN A 209 -7.56 15.32 6.54
N GLN A 210 -6.96 14.54 7.44
CA GLN A 210 -5.54 14.22 7.41
C GLN A 210 -5.17 13.51 6.10
N TRP A 211 -5.94 12.53 5.68
CA TRP A 211 -5.75 11.83 4.42
C TRP A 211 -5.79 12.80 3.23
N VAL A 212 -6.83 13.65 3.14
CA VAL A 212 -6.96 14.65 2.07
C VAL A 212 -5.83 15.68 2.10
N GLN A 213 -5.37 16.10 3.27
CA GLN A 213 -4.23 17.02 3.41
C GLN A 213 -2.93 16.36 2.94
N GLN A 214 -2.65 15.13 3.32
CA GLN A 214 -1.48 14.38 2.85
C GLN A 214 -1.48 14.29 1.33
N GLN A 215 -2.63 14.06 0.71
CA GLN A 215 -2.76 14.05 -0.75
C GLN A 215 -2.52 15.44 -1.38
N LYS A 216 -2.89 16.54 -0.71
CA LYS A 216 -2.67 17.92 -1.21
C LYS A 216 -1.21 18.37 -1.12
N TYR A 217 -0.48 17.97 -0.09
CA TYR A 217 0.96 18.28 0.03
C TYR A 217 1.80 17.47 -0.95
N SER A 218 1.27 16.39 -1.48
CA SER A 218 1.84 15.61 -2.58
C SER A 218 1.71 16.29 -3.95
N LEU A 219 1.03 17.44 -4.05
CA LEU A 219 0.75 18.18 -5.29
C LEU A 219 1.59 19.48 -5.45
N LYS A 220 2.55 19.74 -4.58
CA LYS A 220 3.55 20.81 -4.69
C LYS A 220 4.95 20.19 -4.84
#